data_d534335917f7bc49af0b3d29c4a4e7be
#
_entry.id   d534335917f7bc49af0b3d29c4a4e7be
#
_cell.length_a   1.000
_cell.length_b   1.000
_cell.length_c   1.000
_cell.angle_alpha   90.00
_cell.angle_beta   90.00
_cell.angle_gamma   90.00
#
_symmetry.space_group_name_H-M   'P 1'
#
loop_
_entity.id
_entity.type
_entity.pdbx_description
1 polymer ?
#
loop_
_entity_poly.entity_id
_entity_poly.type
_entity_poly.pdbx_seq_one_letter_code
_entity_poly.pdbx_strand_id
1 'polypeptide(L)'
;MSGANGEVDAALEALRAGTDGPVYTLVRFYPYDFEVLYVDDAMNDLYPGGSAMDDHFERIFDYVGIDFAERALFTDVLLSGAGDVRYMTTSLDSIKVVRAYGGEDVGVFVALDPEEAVPPVVEVVTEHLL
;
A
#
# COMPACT_ATOMS: atom_id res chain seq x y z
N MET A 1 12.26 -6.20 19.09
CA MET A 1 11.79 -6.06 18.47
C MET A 1 11.90 -6.40 17.35
N SER A 2 12.07 -6.63 17.16
CA SER A 2 12.48 -6.85 16.05
C SER A 2 11.74 -7.63 15.08
N GLY A 3 10.72 -8.35 15.40
CA GLY A 3 9.92 -9.10 14.47
C GLY A 3 9.30 -8.21 13.40
N ALA A 4 8.70 -7.10 13.80
CA ALA A 4 8.09 -6.15 12.88
C ALA A 4 9.13 -5.50 11.96
N ASN A 5 10.28 -5.13 12.52
CA ASN A 5 11.37 -4.53 11.73
C ASN A 5 11.96 -5.52 10.74
N GLY A 6 12.13 -6.76 11.14
CA GLY A 6 12.64 -7.81 10.27
C GLY A 6 11.69 -8.11 9.12
N GLU A 7 10.39 -8.09 9.39
CA GLU A 7 9.33 -8.29 8.40
C GLU A 7 9.35 -7.17 7.36
N VAL A 8 9.45 -5.92 7.83
CA VAL A 8 9.50 -4.75 6.94
C VAL A 8 10.77 -4.76 6.11
N ASP A 9 11.91 -5.03 6.72
CA ASP A 9 13.20 -5.07 6.02
C ASP A 9 13.20 -6.15 4.92
N ALA A 10 12.66 -7.32 5.22
CA ALA A 10 12.56 -8.40 4.24
C ALA A 10 11.63 -8.01 3.09
N ALA A 11 10.51 -7.36 3.39
CA ALA A 11 9.57 -6.88 2.37
C ALA A 11 10.22 -5.85 1.46
N LEU A 12 10.92 -4.86 2.03
CA LEU A 12 11.60 -3.82 1.26
C LEU A 12 12.69 -4.39 0.37
N GLU A 13 13.48 -5.33 0.90
CA GLU A 13 14.51 -5.99 0.12
C GLU A 13 13.91 -6.74 -1.07
N ALA A 14 12.83 -7.47 -0.84
CA ALA A 14 12.14 -8.20 -1.90
C ALA A 14 11.50 -7.27 -2.92
N LEU A 15 10.92 -6.15 -2.48
CA LEU A 15 10.35 -5.14 -3.38
C LEU A 15 11.43 -4.54 -4.26
N ARG A 16 12.57 -4.17 -3.68
CA ARG A 16 13.68 -3.58 -4.43
C ARG A 16 14.27 -4.56 -5.43
N ALA A 17 14.29 -5.83 -5.10
CA ALA A 17 14.75 -6.87 -6.03
C ALA A 17 13.79 -7.07 -7.20
N GLY A 18 12.50 -6.82 -6.99
CA GLY A 18 11.47 -7.02 -8.00
C GLY A 18 11.04 -5.77 -8.76
N THR A 19 11.65 -4.61 -8.46
CA THR A 19 11.30 -3.35 -9.11
C THR A 19 12.54 -2.70 -9.72
N ASP A 20 12.33 -1.92 -10.78
CA ASP A 20 13.42 -1.20 -11.44
C ASP A 20 13.62 0.20 -10.84
N GLY A 21 12.54 0.80 -10.35
CA GLY A 21 12.55 2.13 -9.77
C GLY A 21 12.40 2.10 -8.25
N PRO A 22 12.29 3.28 -7.64
CA PRO A 22 12.19 3.38 -6.18
C PRO A 22 10.83 2.96 -5.65
N VAL A 23 10.83 2.53 -4.39
CA VAL A 23 9.62 2.40 -3.58
C VAL A 23 9.52 3.70 -2.77
N TYR A 24 8.45 4.47 -2.98
CA TYR A 24 8.32 5.77 -2.33
C TYR A 24 7.72 5.70 -0.94
N THR A 25 6.72 4.82 -0.76
CA THR A 25 5.99 4.73 0.50
C THR A 25 5.47 3.32 0.68
N LEU A 26 5.44 2.87 1.92
CA LEU A 26 4.88 1.58 2.29
C LEU A 26 4.10 1.77 3.58
N VAL A 27 2.78 1.54 3.54
CA VAL A 27 1.88 1.72 4.68
C VAL A 27 1.00 0.49 4.81
N ARG A 28 0.89 -0.05 6.02
CA ARG A 28 -0.08 -1.11 6.32
C ARG A 28 -1.25 -0.44 7.02
N PHE A 29 -2.46 -0.73 6.58
CA PHE A 29 -3.64 -0.07 7.11
C PHE A 29 -4.74 -1.06 7.48
N TYR A 30 -5.57 -0.62 8.41
CA TYR A 30 -6.70 -1.35 8.97
C TYR A 30 -7.92 -0.43 8.89
N PRO A 31 -9.17 -0.91 9.13
CA PRO A 31 -10.34 -0.04 9.04
C PRO A 31 -10.29 1.19 9.95
N TYR A 32 -9.59 1.12 11.08
CA TYR A 32 -9.58 2.20 12.06
C TYR A 32 -8.20 2.74 12.40
N ASP A 33 -7.15 2.26 11.73
CA ASP A 33 -5.80 2.66 12.04
C ASP A 33 -4.86 2.35 10.88
N PHE A 34 -3.67 2.92 10.92
CA PHE A 34 -2.64 2.64 9.92
C PHE A 34 -1.25 2.70 10.54
N GLU A 35 -0.30 2.10 9.85
CA GLU A 35 1.08 1.99 10.31
C GLU A 35 2.00 2.31 9.14
N VAL A 36 2.78 3.38 9.25
CA VAL A 36 3.74 3.77 8.21
C VAL A 36 4.98 2.88 8.35
N LEU A 37 5.25 2.06 7.35
CA LEU A 37 6.37 1.12 7.40
C LEU A 37 7.63 1.68 6.77
N TYR A 38 7.50 2.51 5.74
CA TYR A 38 8.64 3.08 5.04
C TYR A 38 8.24 4.34 4.29
N VAL A 39 9.11 5.34 4.32
CA VAL A 39 8.97 6.57 3.54
C VAL A 39 10.33 6.88 2.93
N ASP A 40 10.37 7.05 1.61
CA ASP A 40 11.59 7.40 0.90
C ASP A 40 11.93 8.88 1.10
N ASP A 41 13.20 9.24 0.91
CA ASP A 41 13.68 10.61 1.04
C ASP A 41 12.93 11.58 0.12
N ALA A 42 12.56 11.14 -1.08
CA ALA A 42 11.80 11.96 -2.02
C ALA A 42 10.45 12.39 -1.43
N MET A 43 9.79 11.52 -0.69
CA MET A 43 8.53 11.87 -0.04
C MET A 43 8.75 12.84 1.12
N ASN A 44 9.83 12.68 1.86
CA ASN A 44 10.19 13.61 2.92
C ASN A 44 10.45 15.02 2.38
N ASP A 45 11.00 15.12 1.19
CA ASP A 45 11.23 16.41 0.53
C ASP A 45 9.92 17.09 0.11
N LEU A 46 8.92 16.29 -0.30
CA LEU A 46 7.61 16.81 -0.70
C LEU A 46 6.77 17.26 0.51
N TYR A 47 6.95 16.62 1.65
CA TYR A 47 6.18 16.91 2.86
C TYR A 47 7.14 17.17 4.03
N PRO A 48 7.90 18.27 3.98
CA PRO A 48 8.89 18.55 5.00
C PRO A 48 8.23 18.91 6.35
N GLY A 49 8.78 18.36 7.42
CA GLY A 49 8.25 18.59 8.74
C GLY A 49 7.17 17.59 9.13
N GLY A 50 7.07 17.30 10.42
CA GLY A 50 6.19 16.27 10.94
C GLY A 50 4.71 16.50 10.65
N SER A 51 4.27 17.76 10.78
CA SER A 51 2.86 18.10 10.60
C SER A 51 2.37 17.86 9.17
N ALA A 52 3.16 18.27 8.17
CA ALA A 52 2.78 18.09 6.77
C ALA A 52 2.72 16.60 6.40
N MET A 53 3.67 15.81 6.89
CA MET A 53 3.71 14.38 6.64
C MET A 53 2.55 13.68 7.34
N ASP A 54 2.26 14.03 8.58
CA ASP A 54 1.15 13.46 9.33
C ASP A 54 -0.20 13.73 8.63
N ASP A 55 -0.40 14.96 8.16
CA ASP A 55 -1.61 15.31 7.41
C ASP A 55 -1.74 14.50 6.12
N HIS A 56 -0.61 14.29 5.44
CA HIS A 56 -0.58 13.50 4.23
C HIS A 56 -1.03 12.05 4.50
N PHE A 57 -0.49 11.42 5.54
CA PHE A 57 -0.85 10.05 5.87
C PHE A 57 -2.29 9.93 6.37
N GLU A 58 -2.81 10.93 7.08
CA GLU A 58 -4.21 10.93 7.49
C GLU A 58 -5.13 11.02 6.29
N ARG A 59 -4.78 11.79 5.26
CA ARG A 59 -5.56 11.85 4.02
C ARG A 59 -5.53 10.52 3.28
N ILE A 60 -4.39 9.86 3.26
CA ILE A 60 -4.28 8.53 2.66
C ILE A 60 -5.19 7.56 3.42
N PHE A 61 -5.15 7.60 4.74
CA PHE A 61 -5.98 6.74 5.57
C PHE A 61 -7.48 6.97 5.31
N ASP A 62 -7.90 8.22 5.22
CA ASP A 62 -9.30 8.55 4.88
C ASP A 62 -9.67 7.99 3.51
N TYR A 63 -8.76 8.08 2.56
CA TYR A 63 -8.99 7.55 1.21
C TYR A 63 -9.10 6.02 1.19
N VAL A 64 -8.26 5.32 1.93
CA VAL A 64 -8.31 3.85 1.92
C VAL A 64 -9.59 3.31 2.57
N GLY A 65 -10.27 4.11 3.37
CA GLY A 65 -11.61 3.77 3.85
C GLY A 65 -12.58 3.56 2.69
N ILE A 66 -12.41 4.33 1.62
CA ILE A 66 -13.20 4.20 0.39
C ILE A 66 -12.89 2.86 -0.29
N ASP A 67 -11.63 2.44 -0.27
CA ASP A 67 -11.24 1.14 -0.83
C ASP A 67 -11.97 -0.02 -0.14
N PHE A 68 -12.10 0.02 1.18
CA PHE A 68 -12.82 -1.03 1.90
C PHE A 68 -14.30 -1.08 1.47
N ALA A 69 -14.92 0.07 1.32
CA ALA A 69 -16.31 0.14 0.85
C ALA A 69 -16.45 -0.36 -0.59
N GLU A 70 -15.51 0.00 -1.46
CA GLU A 70 -15.51 -0.42 -2.85
C GLU A 70 -15.30 -1.93 -2.96
N ARG A 71 -14.42 -2.50 -2.15
CA ARG A 71 -14.22 -3.96 -2.12
C ARG A 71 -15.52 -4.68 -1.78
N ALA A 72 -16.23 -4.21 -0.77
CA ALA A 72 -17.50 -4.80 -0.37
C ALA A 72 -18.53 -4.70 -1.51
N LEU A 73 -18.56 -3.59 -2.21
CA LEU A 73 -19.45 -3.39 -3.34
C LEU A 73 -19.17 -4.42 -4.45
N PHE A 74 -17.93 -4.65 -4.81
CA PHE A 74 -17.58 -5.65 -5.82
C PHE A 74 -17.91 -7.06 -5.35
N THR A 75 -17.53 -7.39 -4.12
CA THR A 75 -17.70 -8.75 -3.58
C THR A 75 -19.16 -9.13 -3.35
N ASP A 76 -19.92 -8.20 -2.81
CA ASP A 76 -21.29 -8.49 -2.35
C ASP A 76 -22.38 -8.16 -3.36
N VAL A 77 -22.13 -7.21 -4.25
CA VAL A 77 -23.19 -6.68 -5.12
C VAL A 77 -22.87 -6.85 -6.60
N LEU A 78 -21.74 -6.29 -7.06
CA LEU A 78 -21.46 -6.21 -8.49
C LEU A 78 -21.01 -7.54 -9.10
N LEU A 79 -20.14 -8.24 -8.42
CA LEU A 79 -19.57 -9.49 -8.91
C LEU A 79 -19.58 -10.55 -7.82
N SER A 80 -20.74 -10.74 -7.19
CA SER A 80 -20.91 -11.73 -6.14
C SER A 80 -20.65 -13.12 -6.73
N GLY A 81 -19.73 -13.86 -6.23
CA GLY A 81 -19.34 -15.14 -6.77
C GLY A 81 -18.03 -15.13 -7.53
N ALA A 82 -17.47 -13.93 -7.78
CA ALA A 82 -16.16 -13.82 -8.42
C ALA A 82 -15.01 -13.92 -7.40
N GLY A 83 -15.34 -13.87 -6.11
CA GLY A 83 -14.36 -13.91 -5.04
C GLY A 83 -14.00 -12.53 -4.51
N ASP A 84 -12.99 -12.47 -3.67
CA ASP A 84 -12.58 -11.25 -3.01
C ASP A 84 -11.71 -10.37 -3.91
N VAL A 85 -11.78 -9.07 -3.70
CA VAL A 85 -10.87 -8.13 -4.35
C VAL A 85 -9.48 -8.32 -3.75
N ARG A 86 -8.51 -8.65 -4.59
CA ARG A 86 -7.15 -8.93 -4.15
C ARG A 86 -6.29 -7.67 -4.09
N TYR A 87 -6.44 -6.79 -5.05
CA TYR A 87 -5.70 -5.53 -5.07
C TYR A 87 -6.39 -4.53 -5.98
N MET A 88 -6.05 -3.26 -5.78
CA MET A 88 -6.51 -2.15 -6.61
C MET A 88 -5.32 -1.27 -6.93
N THR A 89 -5.32 -0.64 -8.08
CA THR A 89 -4.22 0.22 -8.53
C THR A 89 -4.74 1.52 -9.09
N THR A 90 -4.11 2.62 -8.70
CA THR A 90 -4.35 3.92 -9.29
C THR A 90 -3.04 4.39 -9.91
N SER A 91 -3.05 4.64 -11.21
CA SER A 91 -1.87 5.11 -11.93
C SER A 91 -2.01 6.60 -12.21
N LEU A 92 -1.06 7.38 -11.70
CA LEU A 92 -0.98 8.81 -11.93
C LEU A 92 0.20 9.07 -12.88
N ASP A 93 0.35 10.29 -13.33
CA ASP A 93 1.44 10.63 -14.26
C ASP A 93 2.83 10.38 -13.67
N SER A 94 2.98 10.68 -12.38
CA SER A 94 4.30 10.63 -11.72
C SER A 94 4.45 9.50 -10.71
N ILE A 95 3.38 8.80 -10.37
CA ILE A 95 3.41 7.80 -9.31
C ILE A 95 2.28 6.80 -9.52
N LYS A 96 2.53 5.56 -9.15
CA LYS A 96 1.53 4.50 -9.16
C LYS A 96 1.30 4.05 -7.72
N VAL A 97 0.04 3.89 -7.35
CA VAL A 97 -0.33 3.46 -6.01
C VAL A 97 -1.02 2.11 -6.10
N VAL A 98 -0.43 1.11 -5.48
CA VAL A 98 -0.99 -0.25 -5.41
C VAL A 98 -1.51 -0.46 -3.99
N ARG A 99 -2.75 -0.96 -3.86
CA ARG A 99 -3.32 -1.34 -2.57
C ARG A 99 -3.66 -2.82 -2.64
N ALA A 100 -2.96 -3.61 -1.85
CA ALA A 100 -3.16 -5.06 -1.78
C ALA A 100 -3.85 -5.40 -0.46
N TYR A 101 -4.72 -6.40 -0.48
CA TYR A 101 -5.55 -6.75 0.67
C TYR A 101 -5.34 -8.19 1.10
N GLY A 102 -5.30 -8.40 2.42
CA GLY A 102 -5.21 -9.70 3.02
C GLY A 102 -6.35 -9.89 4.01
N GLY A 103 -7.34 -10.68 3.66
CA GLY A 103 -8.52 -10.83 4.49
C GLY A 103 -9.40 -9.59 4.42
N GLU A 104 -10.23 -9.37 5.44
CA GLU A 104 -11.22 -8.30 5.44
C GLU A 104 -10.70 -6.99 6.00
N ASP A 105 -9.73 -7.06 6.89
CA ASP A 105 -9.39 -5.95 7.77
C ASP A 105 -8.00 -5.39 7.60
N VAL A 106 -7.22 -5.85 6.64
CA VAL A 106 -5.85 -5.38 6.48
C VAL A 106 -5.50 -5.16 5.02
N GLY A 107 -4.74 -4.11 4.76
CA GLY A 107 -4.24 -3.83 3.43
C GLY A 107 -2.88 -3.17 3.49
N VAL A 108 -2.18 -3.17 2.37
CA VAL A 108 -0.89 -2.52 2.21
C VAL A 108 -0.96 -1.56 1.04
N PHE A 109 -0.53 -0.33 1.28
CA PHE A 109 -0.46 0.75 0.29
C PHE A 109 1.00 0.91 -0.11
N VAL A 110 1.29 0.80 -1.40
CA VAL A 110 2.64 0.93 -1.93
C VAL A 110 2.64 2.00 -3.02
N ALA A 111 3.48 3.01 -2.86
CA ALA A 111 3.66 4.04 -3.89
C ALA A 111 4.95 3.76 -4.66
N LEU A 112 4.84 3.72 -5.98
CA LEU A 112 5.91 3.27 -6.88
C LEU A 112 6.05 4.20 -8.08
N ASP A 113 7.10 3.99 -8.85
CA ASP A 113 7.26 4.59 -10.16
C ASP A 113 6.10 4.12 -11.07
N PRO A 114 5.52 5.01 -11.90
CA PRO A 114 4.37 4.64 -12.73
C PRO A 114 4.64 3.54 -13.76
N GLU A 115 5.90 3.28 -14.08
CA GLU A 115 6.27 2.26 -15.07
C GLU A 115 6.41 0.86 -14.46
N GLU A 116 6.32 0.73 -13.13
CA GLU A 116 6.49 -0.56 -12.46
C GLU A 116 5.32 -1.50 -12.73
N ALA A 117 5.64 -2.79 -12.90
CA ALA A 117 4.62 -3.83 -13.04
C ALA A 117 3.97 -4.10 -11.68
N VAL A 118 2.66 -4.27 -11.68
CA VAL A 118 1.89 -4.47 -10.44
C VAL A 118 1.99 -5.89 -9.86
N PRO A 119 1.84 -6.97 -10.65
CA PRO A 119 1.78 -8.32 -10.07
C PRO A 119 2.96 -8.71 -9.19
N PRO A 120 4.23 -8.43 -9.56
CA PRO A 120 5.35 -8.76 -8.67
C PRO A 120 5.28 -8.05 -7.32
N VAL A 121 4.80 -6.81 -7.31
CA VAL A 121 4.66 -6.02 -6.09
C VAL A 121 3.59 -6.64 -5.18
N VAL A 122 2.46 -7.01 -5.75
CA VAL A 122 1.37 -7.65 -5.00
C VAL A 122 1.84 -8.97 -4.38
N GLU A 123 2.60 -9.77 -5.12
CA GLU A 123 3.14 -11.02 -4.61
C GLU A 123 4.03 -10.79 -3.38
N VAL A 124 4.92 -9.82 -3.46
CA VAL A 124 5.84 -9.52 -2.36
C VAL A 124 5.09 -9.06 -1.12
N VAL A 125 4.20 -8.07 -1.25
CA VAL A 125 3.51 -7.55 -0.08
C VAL A 125 2.56 -8.57 0.52
N THR A 126 1.94 -9.40 -0.30
CA THR A 126 1.07 -10.48 0.19
C THR A 126 1.87 -11.49 1.00
N GLU A 127 3.03 -11.88 0.51
CA GLU A 127 3.88 -12.86 1.18
C GLU A 127 4.47 -12.33 2.48
N HIS A 128 4.91 -11.07 2.49
CA HIS A 128 5.67 -10.53 3.61
C HIS A 128 4.86 -9.70 4.62
N LEU A 129 3.77 -9.08 4.20
CA LEU A 129 3.05 -8.10 5.02
C LEU A 129 1.56 -8.38 5.24
N LEU A 130 1.02 -9.34 4.53
CA LEU A 130 -0.40 -9.74 4.63
C LEU A 130 -0.58 -11.23 5.05
#